data_a1b53a83b74491de3c31f80918e201b1
#
_entry.id   a1b53a83b74491de3c31f80918e201b1
#
_cell.length_a   1.000
_cell.length_b   1.000
_cell.length_c   1.000
_cell.angle_alpha   90.00
_cell.angle_beta   90.00
_cell.angle_gamma   90.00
#
_symmetry.space_group_name_H-M   'P 1'
#
loop_
_entity.id
_entity.type
_entity.pdbx_description
1 polymer ?
#
loop_
_entity_poly.entity_id
_entity_poly.type
_entity_poly.pdbx_seq_one_letter_code
_entity_poly.pdbx_strand_id
1 'polypeptide(L)'
;MIIKLKLVLSVVLVMVFFSGGNIIAQKNVTAKKDTIIWNDIKFQKYIIHYTDSDAGIFMSLKTYLDQGITTVEKYFGKKFPKSFDVYVYPKRSDLDKAWQKAWGIPRFKSQCWMVASGVADKLDILSPSVWKSEACEHNAENKTATKDLIAHELVHVYQGQVNPNPDFAGMDDIGWFVEGLAVFVSGQLTKDRIDRAIKAIRMGDYPRELKNAWSGANKYGFSGLLVRYISSKYGKDKITTLLNQSTQKGILSVLNVTEKEFLKNWKNWVLKQK
;
A
#
# COMPACT_ATOMS: atom_id res chain seq x y z
N MET A 1 -3.59 -11.43 -29.73
CA MET A 1 -2.43 -12.21 -29.23
C MET A 1 -1.44 -11.19 -28.67
N ILE A 2 -1.58 -10.85 -27.38
CA ILE A 2 -0.80 -9.78 -26.73
C ILE A 2 0.25 -10.45 -25.85
N ILE A 3 1.51 -10.22 -26.20
CA ILE A 3 2.68 -10.78 -25.54
C ILE A 3 2.94 -9.98 -24.26
N LYS A 4 2.81 -10.65 -23.11
CA LYS A 4 3.22 -10.10 -21.80
C LYS A 4 4.74 -10.04 -21.75
N LEU A 5 5.31 -8.84 -21.78
CA LEU A 5 6.74 -8.62 -21.59
C LEU A 5 7.08 -8.77 -20.11
N LYS A 6 7.61 -9.91 -19.72
CA LYS A 6 8.18 -10.14 -18.40
C LYS A 6 9.57 -9.53 -18.34
N LEU A 7 9.79 -8.60 -17.44
CA LEU A 7 11.12 -8.09 -17.10
C LEU A 7 11.93 -9.22 -16.46
N VAL A 8 12.86 -9.81 -17.22
CA VAL A 8 13.76 -10.87 -16.76
C VAL A 8 15.02 -10.21 -16.19
N LEU A 9 15.19 -10.27 -14.90
CA LEU A 9 16.44 -9.90 -14.23
C LEU A 9 17.42 -11.08 -14.41
N SER A 10 18.48 -10.87 -15.18
CA SER A 10 19.53 -11.87 -15.45
C SER A 10 20.32 -12.16 -14.18
N VAL A 11 20.19 -13.38 -13.67
CA VAL A 11 21.09 -13.95 -12.66
C VAL A 11 22.11 -14.81 -13.39
N VAL A 12 23.38 -14.42 -13.34
CA VAL A 12 24.51 -15.21 -13.84
C VAL A 12 24.71 -16.40 -12.94
N LEU A 13 24.50 -17.60 -13.48
CA LEU A 13 24.74 -18.88 -12.80
C LEU A 13 26.19 -19.29 -13.06
N VAL A 14 27.03 -19.23 -12.04
CA VAL A 14 28.37 -19.85 -12.08
C VAL A 14 28.22 -21.31 -11.65
N MET A 15 28.36 -22.23 -12.60
CA MET A 15 28.49 -23.65 -12.32
C MET A 15 29.93 -23.99 -11.90
N VAL A 16 30.11 -24.46 -10.68
CA VAL A 16 31.32 -25.14 -10.25
C VAL A 16 31.03 -26.63 -10.17
N PHE A 17 31.67 -27.41 -11.04
CA PHE A 17 31.64 -28.86 -10.95
C PHE A 17 32.64 -29.32 -9.89
N PHE A 18 32.20 -30.03 -8.88
CA PHE A 18 33.03 -30.90 -8.05
C PHE A 18 32.51 -32.33 -8.12
N SER A 19 33.33 -33.20 -8.68
CA SER A 19 33.19 -34.64 -8.65
C SER A 19 33.81 -35.17 -7.34
N GLY A 20 33.05 -35.87 -6.56
CA GLY A 20 33.55 -36.56 -5.36
C GLY A 20 32.39 -37.25 -4.60
N GLY A 21 32.22 -38.54 -4.80
CA GLY A 21 31.16 -39.31 -4.20
C GLY A 21 31.38 -39.49 -2.71
N ASN A 22 30.35 -39.20 -1.93
CA ASN A 22 30.08 -39.79 -0.62
C ASN A 22 28.57 -39.89 -0.44
N ILE A 23 28.08 -41.10 -0.29
CA ILE A 23 26.68 -41.39 0.03
C ILE A 23 26.46 -40.94 1.46
N ILE A 24 25.88 -39.74 1.63
CA ILE A 24 25.36 -39.28 2.91
C ILE A 24 23.89 -39.67 2.95
N ALA A 25 23.52 -40.51 3.92
CA ALA A 25 22.14 -40.86 4.20
C ALA A 25 21.31 -39.59 4.36
N GLN A 26 20.40 -39.31 3.40
CA GLN A 26 19.40 -38.25 3.52
C GLN A 26 18.46 -38.62 4.66
N LYS A 27 18.66 -37.97 5.82
CA LYS A 27 17.63 -37.88 6.84
C LYS A 27 16.49 -37.10 6.22
N ASN A 28 15.39 -37.78 5.89
CA ASN A 28 14.13 -37.12 5.54
C ASN A 28 13.65 -36.35 6.77
N VAL A 29 14.10 -35.10 6.89
CA VAL A 29 13.47 -34.12 7.76
C VAL A 29 12.19 -33.73 7.05
N THR A 30 11.09 -34.40 7.37
CA THR A 30 9.76 -33.91 7.03
C THR A 30 9.64 -32.53 7.67
N ALA A 31 9.79 -31.48 6.86
CA ALA A 31 9.54 -30.13 7.29
C ALA A 31 8.11 -30.11 7.82
N LYS A 32 7.95 -29.96 9.13
CA LYS A 32 6.67 -29.70 9.78
C LYS A 32 6.12 -28.45 9.06
N LYS A 33 5.02 -28.60 8.36
CA LYS A 33 4.35 -27.48 7.69
C LYS A 33 3.93 -26.55 8.83
N ASP A 34 4.70 -25.48 9.06
CA ASP A 34 4.38 -24.47 10.07
C ASP A 34 3.05 -23.82 9.68
N THR A 35 1.97 -24.40 10.17
CA THR A 35 0.62 -23.84 9.97
C THR A 35 0.42 -22.80 11.06
N ILE A 36 0.16 -21.55 10.67
CA ILE A 36 -0.17 -20.48 11.62
C ILE A 36 -1.47 -20.88 12.33
N ILE A 37 -1.45 -20.81 13.66
CA ILE A 37 -2.64 -20.96 14.48
C ILE A 37 -3.19 -19.55 14.73
N TRP A 38 -4.37 -19.28 14.20
CA TRP A 38 -5.04 -18.01 14.32
C TRP A 38 -6.01 -17.99 15.49
N ASN A 39 -6.02 -16.88 16.21
CA ASN A 39 -7.08 -16.47 17.12
C ASN A 39 -7.94 -15.42 16.38
N ASP A 40 -9.24 -15.61 16.39
CA ASP A 40 -10.18 -14.76 15.66
C ASP A 40 -11.04 -13.95 16.62
N ILE A 41 -11.10 -12.62 16.42
CA ILE A 41 -12.04 -11.77 17.14
C ILE A 41 -12.84 -10.96 16.15
N LYS A 42 -14.16 -11.14 16.20
CA LYS A 42 -15.10 -10.47 15.31
C LYS A 42 -15.59 -9.15 15.92
N PHE A 43 -15.49 -8.08 15.15
CA PHE A 43 -16.09 -6.77 15.38
C PHE A 43 -17.17 -6.48 14.34
N GLN A 44 -17.87 -5.38 14.49
CA GLN A 44 -18.97 -5.01 13.59
C GLN A 44 -18.52 -4.87 12.12
N LYS A 45 -17.30 -4.33 11.90
CA LYS A 45 -16.80 -3.97 10.56
C LYS A 45 -15.65 -4.85 10.07
N TYR A 46 -14.99 -5.59 10.94
CA TYR A 46 -13.83 -6.40 10.60
C TYR A 46 -13.69 -7.61 11.54
N ILE A 47 -12.92 -8.59 11.08
CA ILE A 47 -12.45 -9.70 11.90
C ILE A 47 -10.94 -9.58 12.00
N ILE A 48 -10.37 -9.64 13.21
CA ILE A 48 -8.90 -9.70 13.39
C ILE A 48 -8.49 -11.15 13.57
N HIS A 49 -7.57 -11.60 12.72
CA HIS A 49 -6.85 -12.87 12.81
C HIS A 49 -5.44 -12.55 13.32
N TYR A 50 -5.09 -13.04 14.51
CA TYR A 50 -3.82 -12.79 15.16
C TYR A 50 -3.29 -14.04 15.84
N THR A 51 -2.04 -14.05 16.26
CA THR A 51 -1.43 -15.18 16.98
C THR A 51 -1.23 -14.84 18.46
N ASP A 52 -0.97 -15.85 19.29
CA ASP A 52 -0.69 -15.63 20.73
C ASP A 52 0.47 -14.66 20.97
N SER A 53 1.43 -14.59 20.04
CA SER A 53 2.54 -13.63 20.12
C SER A 53 2.08 -12.15 20.01
N ASP A 54 0.88 -11.91 19.51
CA ASP A 54 0.34 -10.57 19.25
C ASP A 54 -0.63 -10.10 20.34
N ALA A 55 -0.91 -10.95 21.34
CA ALA A 55 -1.87 -10.64 22.42
C ALA A 55 -1.54 -9.30 23.12
N GLY A 56 -0.24 -9.00 23.31
CA GLY A 56 0.22 -7.76 23.95
C GLY A 56 -0.02 -6.49 23.15
N ILE A 57 -0.16 -6.58 21.82
CA ILE A 57 -0.37 -5.41 20.93
C ILE A 57 -1.81 -5.28 20.44
N PHE A 58 -2.63 -6.30 20.70
CA PHE A 58 -3.99 -6.40 20.18
C PHE A 58 -4.85 -5.15 20.42
N MET A 59 -4.87 -4.64 21.66
CA MET A 59 -5.68 -3.47 22.02
C MET A 59 -5.21 -2.19 21.33
N SER A 60 -3.90 -2.03 21.15
CA SER A 60 -3.35 -0.90 20.40
C SER A 60 -3.73 -0.98 18.92
N LEU A 61 -3.59 -2.17 18.32
CA LEU A 61 -3.96 -2.41 16.93
C LEU A 61 -5.46 -2.16 16.69
N LYS A 62 -6.33 -2.69 17.57
CA LYS A 62 -7.76 -2.42 17.53
C LYS A 62 -8.05 -0.91 17.55
N THR A 63 -7.38 -0.18 18.44
CA THR A 63 -7.54 1.27 18.55
C THR A 63 -7.17 1.98 17.25
N TYR A 64 -6.06 1.60 16.60
CA TYR A 64 -5.64 2.19 15.33
C TYR A 64 -6.59 1.84 14.18
N LEU A 65 -7.12 0.61 14.14
CA LEU A 65 -8.14 0.21 13.18
C LEU A 65 -9.41 1.04 13.32
N ASP A 66 -9.95 1.18 14.53
CA ASP A 66 -11.16 1.97 14.79
C ASP A 66 -10.96 3.45 14.44
N GLN A 67 -9.80 4.02 14.78
CA GLN A 67 -9.45 5.40 14.42
C GLN A 67 -9.29 5.57 12.91
N GLY A 68 -8.64 4.63 12.24
CA GLY A 68 -8.45 4.62 10.80
C GLY A 68 -9.78 4.52 10.06
N ILE A 69 -10.66 3.60 10.46
CA ILE A 69 -12.03 3.47 9.93
C ILE A 69 -12.78 4.81 10.10
N THR A 70 -12.72 5.40 11.29
CA THR A 70 -13.37 6.70 11.55
C THR A 70 -12.82 7.79 10.63
N THR A 71 -11.50 7.83 10.41
CA THR A 71 -10.84 8.79 9.52
C THR A 71 -11.35 8.64 8.09
N VAL A 72 -11.37 7.42 7.55
CA VAL A 72 -11.82 7.11 6.19
C VAL A 72 -13.30 7.44 6.01
N GLU A 73 -14.16 6.98 6.93
CA GLU A 73 -15.61 7.24 6.87
C GLU A 73 -15.93 8.72 6.99
N LYS A 74 -15.25 9.45 7.88
CA LYS A 74 -15.40 10.91 8.01
C LYS A 74 -14.97 11.62 6.73
N TYR A 75 -13.88 11.18 6.11
CA TYR A 75 -13.42 11.76 4.85
C TYR A 75 -14.43 11.53 3.72
N PHE A 76 -14.89 10.31 3.49
CA PHE A 76 -15.82 10.02 2.39
C PHE A 76 -17.29 10.36 2.72
N GLY A 77 -17.62 10.57 3.99
CA GLY A 77 -19.00 10.80 4.43
C GLY A 77 -19.89 9.56 4.32
N LYS A 78 -19.31 8.38 4.16
CA LYS A 78 -19.98 7.07 3.98
C LYS A 78 -19.30 6.00 4.80
N LYS A 79 -20.07 4.98 5.20
CA LYS A 79 -19.55 3.80 5.89
C LYS A 79 -18.84 2.86 4.90
N PHE A 80 -17.95 2.01 5.42
CA PHE A 80 -17.43 0.89 4.64
C PHE A 80 -18.61 0.04 4.12
N PRO A 81 -18.67 -0.25 2.79
CA PRO A 81 -19.75 -1.02 2.20
C PRO A 81 -19.88 -2.45 2.74
N LYS A 82 -18.74 -3.07 3.08
CA LYS A 82 -18.63 -4.46 3.55
C LYS A 82 -17.69 -4.56 4.73
N SER A 83 -17.84 -5.62 5.54
CA SER A 83 -16.81 -6.06 6.49
C SER A 83 -15.61 -6.62 5.75
N PHE A 84 -14.45 -6.66 6.41
CA PHE A 84 -13.19 -7.16 5.87
C PHE A 84 -12.39 -7.89 6.94
N ASP A 85 -11.43 -8.69 6.52
CA ASP A 85 -10.53 -9.42 7.40
C ASP A 85 -9.23 -8.64 7.63
N VAL A 86 -8.67 -8.72 8.84
CA VAL A 86 -7.37 -8.13 9.21
C VAL A 86 -6.48 -9.27 9.68
N TYR A 87 -5.44 -9.60 8.90
CA TYR A 87 -4.46 -10.63 9.25
C TYR A 87 -3.19 -10.01 9.81
N VAL A 88 -2.83 -10.38 11.04
CA VAL A 88 -1.62 -9.93 11.72
C VAL A 88 -0.58 -11.04 11.66
N TYR A 89 0.35 -10.95 10.72
CA TYR A 89 1.35 -11.99 10.47
C TYR A 89 2.51 -11.90 11.47
N PRO A 90 2.83 -12.98 12.18
CA PRO A 90 3.87 -12.97 13.22
C PRO A 90 5.29 -12.86 12.65
N LYS A 91 5.49 -13.14 11.35
CA LYS A 91 6.78 -13.10 10.66
C LYS A 91 6.63 -12.60 9.23
N ARG A 92 7.66 -11.92 8.72
CA ARG A 92 7.71 -11.49 7.31
C ARG A 92 7.58 -12.66 6.34
N SER A 93 8.21 -13.80 6.65
CA SER A 93 8.10 -14.98 5.79
C SER A 93 6.67 -15.49 5.63
N ASP A 94 5.82 -15.29 6.62
CA ASP A 94 4.42 -15.70 6.54
C ASP A 94 3.58 -14.69 5.78
N LEU A 95 3.84 -13.40 5.96
CA LEU A 95 3.29 -12.33 5.14
C LEU A 95 3.67 -12.52 3.66
N ASP A 96 4.95 -12.80 3.36
CA ASP A 96 5.42 -13.09 2.01
C ASP A 96 4.68 -14.27 1.38
N LYS A 97 4.48 -15.38 2.11
CA LYS A 97 3.70 -16.54 1.63
C LYS A 97 2.25 -16.15 1.29
N ALA A 98 1.62 -15.33 2.13
CA ALA A 98 0.27 -14.86 1.90
C ALA A 98 0.20 -14.00 0.61
N TRP A 99 1.13 -13.07 0.43
CA TRP A 99 1.21 -12.22 -0.76
C TRP A 99 1.61 -12.99 -2.02
N GLN A 100 2.53 -13.96 -1.92
CA GLN A 100 2.85 -14.89 -3.02
C GLN A 100 1.61 -15.58 -3.55
N LYS A 101 0.76 -16.07 -2.63
CA LYS A 101 -0.51 -16.72 -2.99
C LYS A 101 -1.52 -15.73 -3.59
N ALA A 102 -1.70 -14.59 -2.92
CA ALA A 102 -2.70 -13.59 -3.33
C ALA A 102 -2.36 -12.97 -4.71
N TRP A 103 -1.09 -12.69 -4.97
CA TRP A 103 -0.65 -12.04 -6.21
C TRP A 103 -0.23 -13.01 -7.31
N GLY A 104 -0.22 -14.30 -7.02
CA GLY A 104 0.22 -15.33 -7.97
C GLY A 104 1.70 -15.24 -8.34
N ILE A 105 2.56 -14.74 -7.43
CA ILE A 105 4.00 -14.56 -7.62
C ILE A 105 4.77 -15.44 -6.62
N PRO A 106 5.04 -16.72 -6.92
CA PRO A 106 5.54 -17.69 -5.95
C PRO A 106 6.91 -17.39 -5.32
N ARG A 107 7.69 -16.50 -5.95
CA ARG A 107 9.04 -16.12 -5.47
C ARG A 107 9.09 -14.67 -4.98
N PHE A 108 7.94 -14.04 -4.80
CA PHE A 108 7.90 -12.68 -4.27
C PHE A 108 8.52 -12.64 -2.88
N LYS A 109 9.33 -11.61 -2.63
CA LYS A 109 9.84 -11.26 -1.30
C LYS A 109 9.60 -9.79 -1.07
N SER A 110 8.91 -9.47 0.00
CA SER A 110 8.68 -8.08 0.37
C SER A 110 9.98 -7.37 0.73
N GLN A 111 10.07 -6.11 0.37
CA GLN A 111 11.14 -5.24 0.86
C GLN A 111 10.92 -4.95 2.35
N CYS A 112 11.97 -4.60 3.08
CA CYS A 112 11.88 -4.39 4.53
C CYS A 112 10.88 -3.28 4.93
N TRP A 113 10.62 -2.31 4.05
CA TRP A 113 9.65 -1.24 4.28
C TRP A 113 8.19 -1.64 3.99
N MET A 114 7.96 -2.78 3.33
CA MET A 114 6.62 -3.28 3.04
C MET A 114 6.10 -4.04 4.26
N VAL A 115 5.23 -3.45 5.04
CA VAL A 115 4.72 -4.03 6.30
C VAL A 115 3.20 -4.23 6.31
N ALA A 116 2.49 -3.71 5.32
CA ALA A 116 1.05 -3.89 5.21
C ALA A 116 0.57 -3.79 3.76
N SER A 117 -0.64 -4.27 3.48
CA SER A 117 -1.33 -4.15 2.20
C SER A 117 -2.84 -4.28 2.41
N GLY A 118 -3.59 -3.29 1.93
CA GLY A 118 -5.06 -3.27 1.95
C GLY A 118 -5.67 -3.51 0.57
N VAL A 119 -6.66 -4.40 0.49
CA VAL A 119 -7.54 -4.61 -0.67
C VAL A 119 -8.99 -4.71 -0.17
N ALA A 120 -9.96 -4.78 -1.08
CA ALA A 120 -11.39 -4.67 -0.74
C ALA A 120 -11.86 -5.53 0.44
N ASP A 121 -11.40 -6.76 0.55
CA ASP A 121 -11.89 -7.76 1.50
C ASP A 121 -10.93 -8.02 2.65
N LYS A 122 -9.70 -7.49 2.59
CA LYS A 122 -8.72 -7.74 3.65
C LYS A 122 -7.64 -6.66 3.80
N LEU A 123 -7.06 -6.66 4.98
CA LEU A 123 -5.87 -5.92 5.35
C LEU A 123 -4.85 -6.91 5.93
N ASP A 124 -3.73 -7.08 5.24
CA ASP A 124 -2.59 -7.86 5.71
C ASP A 124 -1.60 -6.93 6.43
N ILE A 125 -1.12 -7.29 7.62
CA ILE A 125 -0.17 -6.49 8.42
C ILE A 125 0.91 -7.42 8.97
N LEU A 126 2.19 -7.09 8.75
CA LEU A 126 3.28 -7.65 9.55
C LEU A 126 3.11 -7.15 10.99
N SER A 127 3.10 -8.05 11.95
CA SER A 127 2.92 -7.67 13.36
C SER A 127 3.85 -6.54 13.78
N PRO A 128 3.32 -5.46 14.36
CA PRO A 128 4.15 -4.39 14.94
C PRO A 128 5.14 -4.89 16.00
N SER A 129 4.87 -6.04 16.64
CA SER A 129 5.77 -6.66 17.63
C SER A 129 7.14 -7.07 17.04
N VAL A 130 7.20 -7.33 15.74
CA VAL A 130 8.43 -7.76 15.04
C VAL A 130 9.04 -6.67 14.15
N TRP A 131 8.47 -5.47 14.07
CA TRP A 131 9.02 -4.41 13.20
C TRP A 131 10.47 -4.06 13.52
N LYS A 132 10.86 -4.07 14.80
CA LYS A 132 12.23 -3.78 15.20
C LYS A 132 13.28 -4.71 14.55
N SER A 133 12.91 -5.96 14.29
CA SER A 133 13.80 -6.98 13.71
C SER A 133 13.56 -7.24 12.22
N GLU A 134 12.33 -7.05 11.74
CA GLU A 134 11.92 -7.49 10.41
C GLU A 134 11.47 -6.34 9.48
N ALA A 135 11.42 -5.11 9.98
CA ALA A 135 11.06 -3.94 9.17
C ALA A 135 12.13 -2.84 9.26
N CYS A 136 12.34 -2.13 8.16
CA CYS A 136 13.04 -0.84 8.14
C CYS A 136 12.02 0.29 7.96
N GLU A 137 12.41 1.51 8.30
CA GLU A 137 11.57 2.73 8.17
C GLU A 137 10.30 2.74 9.05
N HIS A 138 10.02 1.65 9.80
CA HIS A 138 8.88 1.55 10.69
C HIS A 138 9.31 1.32 12.13
N ASN A 139 8.70 2.10 13.04
CA ASN A 139 8.89 1.96 14.48
C ASN A 139 7.51 1.89 15.15
N ALA A 140 7.19 0.75 15.76
CA ALA A 140 5.91 0.52 16.44
C ALA A 140 5.69 1.46 17.64
N GLU A 141 6.75 2.01 18.24
CA GLU A 141 6.66 3.00 19.31
C GLU A 141 6.19 4.36 18.82
N ASN A 142 6.37 4.65 17.52
CA ASN A 142 5.81 5.85 16.90
C ASN A 142 4.32 5.65 16.61
N LYS A 143 3.50 5.86 17.64
CA LYS A 143 2.04 5.65 17.61
C LYS A 143 1.35 6.43 16.48
N THR A 144 1.81 7.65 16.19
CA THR A 144 1.23 8.47 15.11
C THR A 144 1.53 7.85 13.75
N ALA A 145 2.78 7.50 13.47
CA ALA A 145 3.14 6.88 12.21
C ALA A 145 2.45 5.52 12.00
N THR A 146 2.32 4.70 13.07
CA THR A 146 1.61 3.42 13.03
C THR A 146 0.13 3.61 12.74
N LYS A 147 -0.52 4.55 13.42
CA LYS A 147 -1.93 4.91 13.17
C LYS A 147 -2.14 5.38 11.72
N ASP A 148 -1.27 6.26 11.23
CA ASP A 148 -1.39 6.82 9.88
C ASP A 148 -1.11 5.76 8.81
N LEU A 149 -0.22 4.79 9.07
CA LEU A 149 -0.03 3.62 8.20
C LEU A 149 -1.29 2.77 8.13
N ILE A 150 -1.89 2.41 9.26
CA ILE A 150 -3.12 1.62 9.28
C ILE A 150 -4.27 2.36 8.59
N ALA A 151 -4.39 3.67 8.80
CA ALA A 151 -5.37 4.48 8.10
C ALA A 151 -5.12 4.51 6.57
N HIS A 152 -3.85 4.52 6.14
CA HIS A 152 -3.46 4.43 4.72
C HIS A 152 -4.00 3.13 4.08
N GLU A 153 -3.74 2.00 4.70
CA GLU A 153 -4.21 0.71 4.20
C GLU A 153 -5.74 0.61 4.21
N LEU A 154 -6.40 1.20 5.21
CA LEU A 154 -7.85 1.27 5.26
C LEU A 154 -8.46 2.14 4.15
N VAL A 155 -7.73 3.13 3.64
CA VAL A 155 -8.16 3.85 2.42
C VAL A 155 -8.17 2.91 1.23
N HIS A 156 -7.16 2.03 1.09
CA HIS A 156 -7.14 1.02 0.03
C HIS A 156 -8.29 0.02 0.19
N VAL A 157 -8.57 -0.46 1.41
CA VAL A 157 -9.73 -1.33 1.66
C VAL A 157 -11.03 -0.65 1.22
N TYR A 158 -11.25 0.61 1.62
CA TYR A 158 -12.43 1.36 1.24
C TYR A 158 -12.50 1.58 -0.28
N GLN A 159 -11.41 2.01 -0.91
CA GLN A 159 -11.33 2.23 -2.35
C GLN A 159 -11.60 0.92 -3.10
N GLY A 160 -11.00 -0.20 -2.71
CA GLY A 160 -11.23 -1.50 -3.32
C GLY A 160 -12.68 -1.98 -3.21
N GLN A 161 -13.37 -1.67 -2.09
CA GLN A 161 -14.79 -2.01 -1.92
C GLN A 161 -15.74 -1.25 -2.86
N VAL A 162 -15.32 -0.09 -3.36
CA VAL A 162 -16.15 0.75 -4.27
C VAL A 162 -15.63 0.75 -5.70
N ASN A 163 -14.41 0.28 -5.94
CA ASN A 163 -13.81 0.21 -7.28
C ASN A 163 -14.28 -1.08 -8.00
N PRO A 164 -14.55 -1.03 -9.32
CA PRO A 164 -14.80 -2.24 -10.11
C PRO A 164 -13.66 -3.27 -10.06
N ASN A 165 -12.44 -2.83 -9.70
CA ASN A 165 -11.23 -3.64 -9.61
C ASN A 165 -10.77 -3.72 -8.13
N PRO A 166 -11.31 -4.66 -7.33
CA PRO A 166 -11.21 -4.66 -5.88
C PRO A 166 -9.81 -4.95 -5.33
N ASP A 167 -8.94 -5.53 -6.13
CA ASP A 167 -7.53 -5.87 -5.80
C ASP A 167 -6.51 -4.97 -6.51
N PHE A 168 -6.98 -3.95 -7.22
CA PHE A 168 -6.17 -3.00 -8.00
C PHE A 168 -5.32 -3.64 -9.11
N ALA A 169 -5.60 -4.88 -9.51
CA ALA A 169 -4.85 -5.56 -10.57
C ALA A 169 -4.90 -4.76 -11.89
N GLY A 170 -3.74 -4.48 -12.47
CA GLY A 170 -3.62 -3.73 -13.73
C GLY A 170 -3.92 -2.23 -13.63
N MET A 171 -3.89 -1.66 -12.42
CA MET A 171 -4.07 -0.22 -12.18
C MET A 171 -2.75 0.54 -12.02
N ASP A 172 -1.64 0.02 -12.57
CA ASP A 172 -0.29 0.60 -12.41
C ASP A 172 -0.18 2.03 -12.95
N ASP A 173 -0.94 2.39 -13.99
CA ASP A 173 -0.97 3.73 -14.58
C ASP A 173 -1.61 4.79 -13.69
N ILE A 174 -2.37 4.38 -12.68
CA ILE A 174 -2.99 5.26 -11.69
C ILE A 174 -2.49 5.04 -10.27
N GLY A 175 -1.36 4.34 -10.09
CA GLY A 175 -0.71 4.19 -8.79
C GLY A 175 -0.53 5.52 -8.05
N TRP A 176 -0.27 6.61 -8.78
CA TRP A 176 -0.22 7.96 -8.22
C TRP A 176 -1.54 8.41 -7.57
N PHE A 177 -2.68 7.99 -8.10
CA PHE A 177 -3.99 8.31 -7.52
C PHE A 177 -4.33 7.38 -6.36
N VAL A 178 -4.15 6.08 -6.54
CA VAL A 178 -4.44 5.06 -5.51
C VAL A 178 -3.63 5.35 -4.24
N GLU A 179 -2.32 5.46 -4.37
CA GLU A 179 -1.41 5.74 -3.26
C GLU A 179 -1.51 7.18 -2.76
N GLY A 180 -1.65 8.14 -3.70
CA GLY A 180 -1.81 9.56 -3.35
C GLY A 180 -3.07 9.82 -2.53
N LEU A 181 -4.15 9.10 -2.79
CA LEU A 181 -5.39 9.17 -2.02
C LEU A 181 -5.17 8.64 -0.60
N ALA A 182 -4.51 7.50 -0.47
CA ALA A 182 -4.20 6.91 0.81
C ALA A 182 -3.28 7.83 1.64
N VAL A 183 -2.23 8.39 1.03
CA VAL A 183 -1.34 9.39 1.66
C VAL A 183 -2.09 10.64 2.11
N PHE A 184 -3.01 11.14 1.27
CA PHE A 184 -3.75 12.37 1.58
C PHE A 184 -4.78 12.19 2.69
N VAL A 185 -5.55 11.09 2.64
CA VAL A 185 -6.65 10.84 3.59
C VAL A 185 -6.13 10.37 4.94
N SER A 186 -5.06 9.57 4.99
CA SER A 186 -4.52 9.02 6.23
C SER A 186 -3.79 10.04 7.11
N GLY A 187 -3.42 11.21 6.56
CA GLY A 187 -2.58 12.18 7.26
C GLY A 187 -1.08 12.02 6.96
N GLN A 188 -0.71 11.07 6.13
CA GLN A 188 0.71 10.86 5.76
C GLN A 188 1.27 11.95 4.84
N LEU A 189 0.44 12.85 4.30
CA LEU A 189 0.91 14.04 3.57
C LEU A 189 1.40 15.11 4.57
N THR A 190 2.47 14.79 5.27
CA THR A 190 3.07 15.65 6.31
C THR A 190 3.70 16.91 5.73
N LYS A 191 3.92 17.91 6.59
CA LYS A 191 4.60 19.16 6.21
C LYS A 191 5.97 18.88 5.57
N ASP A 192 6.76 17.97 6.12
CA ASP A 192 8.07 17.61 5.58
C ASP A 192 7.97 17.03 4.16
N ARG A 193 7.02 16.13 3.90
CA ARG A 193 6.77 15.59 2.56
C ARG A 193 6.34 16.66 1.57
N ILE A 194 5.50 17.59 2.01
CA ILE A 194 5.07 18.74 1.20
C ILE A 194 6.26 19.65 0.88
N ASP A 195 7.05 20.03 1.87
CA ASP A 195 8.19 20.94 1.71
C ASP A 195 9.24 20.33 0.76
N ARG A 196 9.56 19.05 0.91
CA ARG A 196 10.45 18.32 -0.01
C ARG A 196 9.94 18.28 -1.44
N ALA A 197 8.67 18.01 -1.63
CA ALA A 197 8.06 17.99 -2.95
C ALA A 197 8.05 19.40 -3.58
N ILE A 198 7.72 20.46 -2.83
CA ILE A 198 7.77 21.85 -3.30
C ILE A 198 9.19 22.22 -3.70
N LYS A 199 10.19 21.87 -2.88
CA LYS A 199 11.61 22.11 -3.20
C LYS A 199 12.02 21.43 -4.50
N ALA A 200 11.67 20.16 -4.66
CA ALA A 200 11.96 19.40 -5.88
C ALA A 200 11.29 20.04 -7.11
N ILE A 201 10.02 20.44 -7.02
CA ILE A 201 9.31 21.12 -8.11
C ILE A 201 10.00 22.45 -8.49
N ARG A 202 10.47 23.24 -7.51
CA ARG A 202 11.22 24.49 -7.77
C ARG A 202 12.54 24.24 -8.48
N MET A 203 13.19 23.12 -8.19
CA MET A 203 14.44 22.68 -8.84
C MET A 203 14.23 22.06 -10.23
N GLY A 204 12.96 21.92 -10.68
CA GLY A 204 12.61 21.28 -11.95
C GLY A 204 12.52 19.76 -11.89
N ASP A 205 12.70 19.15 -10.72
CA ASP A 205 12.56 17.72 -10.47
C ASP A 205 11.12 17.41 -10.03
N TYR A 206 10.29 17.05 -11.01
CA TYR A 206 8.89 16.67 -10.79
C TYR A 206 8.40 15.76 -11.91
N PRO A 207 7.36 14.94 -11.68
CA PRO A 207 6.83 14.03 -12.70
C PRO A 207 6.34 14.78 -13.93
N ARG A 208 6.79 14.33 -15.11
CA ARG A 208 6.37 14.86 -16.42
C ARG A 208 5.17 14.10 -16.99
N GLU A 209 4.90 12.92 -16.42
CA GLU A 209 3.75 12.05 -16.70
C GLU A 209 3.20 11.56 -15.36
N LEU A 210 1.87 11.45 -15.25
CA LEU A 210 1.21 11.03 -14.01
C LEU A 210 1.65 9.64 -13.54
N LYS A 211 1.81 8.70 -14.46
CA LYS A 211 2.27 7.34 -14.13
C LYS A 211 3.61 7.30 -13.37
N ASN A 212 4.44 8.36 -13.52
CA ASN A 212 5.73 8.48 -12.86
C ASN A 212 5.65 9.18 -11.49
N ALA A 213 4.49 9.69 -11.10
CA ALA A 213 4.37 10.45 -9.86
C ALA A 213 4.48 9.56 -8.60
N TRP A 214 4.18 8.26 -8.72
CA TRP A 214 4.41 7.27 -7.66
C TRP A 214 5.78 6.60 -7.82
N SER A 215 6.83 7.38 -8.06
CA SER A 215 8.20 6.89 -8.16
C SER A 215 9.21 7.85 -7.52
N GLY A 216 10.41 7.34 -7.20
CA GLY A 216 11.50 8.12 -6.62
C GLY A 216 11.27 8.56 -5.17
N ALA A 217 12.21 9.36 -4.65
CA ALA A 217 12.25 9.75 -3.25
C ALA A 217 11.07 10.63 -2.79
N ASN A 218 10.45 11.37 -3.70
CA ASN A 218 9.36 12.30 -3.40
C ASN A 218 7.96 11.74 -3.75
N LYS A 219 7.82 10.43 -4.01
CA LYS A 219 6.57 9.80 -4.46
C LYS A 219 5.37 10.11 -3.56
N TYR A 220 5.51 10.02 -2.25
CA TYR A 220 4.45 10.36 -1.28
C TYR A 220 4.03 11.84 -1.36
N GLY A 221 5.01 12.74 -1.47
CA GLY A 221 4.76 14.17 -1.58
C GLY A 221 4.07 14.53 -2.90
N PHE A 222 4.55 14.03 -4.02
CA PHE A 222 3.96 14.32 -5.34
C PHE A 222 2.55 13.75 -5.46
N SER A 223 2.37 12.47 -5.17
CA SER A 223 1.07 11.80 -5.30
C SER A 223 0.04 12.36 -4.33
N GLY A 224 0.41 12.59 -3.06
CA GLY A 224 -0.47 13.24 -2.09
C GLY A 224 -0.86 14.66 -2.50
N LEU A 225 0.07 15.46 -3.06
CA LEU A 225 -0.22 16.81 -3.56
C LEU A 225 -1.07 16.81 -4.83
N LEU A 226 -0.96 15.81 -5.71
CA LEU A 226 -1.86 15.64 -6.86
C LEU A 226 -3.30 15.42 -6.40
N VAL A 227 -3.52 14.53 -5.43
CA VAL A 227 -4.85 14.29 -4.88
C VAL A 227 -5.37 15.49 -4.09
N ARG A 228 -4.53 16.16 -3.29
CA ARG A 228 -4.89 17.40 -2.60
C ARG A 228 -5.29 18.50 -3.59
N TYR A 229 -4.61 18.61 -4.74
CA TYR A 229 -4.98 19.53 -5.81
C TYR A 229 -6.35 19.19 -6.38
N ILE A 230 -6.63 17.89 -6.67
CA ILE A 230 -7.96 17.47 -7.15
C ILE A 230 -9.03 17.88 -6.13
N SER A 231 -8.83 17.57 -4.86
CA SER A 231 -9.76 17.91 -3.79
C SER A 231 -10.00 19.42 -3.69
N SER A 232 -8.94 20.24 -3.80
CA SER A 232 -9.01 21.71 -3.73
C SER A 232 -9.66 22.34 -4.95
N LYS A 233 -9.35 21.86 -6.15
CA LYS A 233 -9.78 22.48 -7.43
C LYS A 233 -11.14 21.98 -7.89
N TYR A 234 -11.43 20.69 -7.71
CA TYR A 234 -12.61 20.03 -8.24
C TYR A 234 -13.61 19.59 -7.15
N GLY A 235 -13.23 19.74 -5.90
CA GLY A 235 -14.06 19.37 -4.75
C GLY A 235 -13.93 17.92 -4.34
N LYS A 236 -14.35 17.64 -3.10
CA LYS A 236 -14.30 16.30 -2.48
C LYS A 236 -15.21 15.30 -3.18
N ASP A 237 -16.39 15.73 -3.67
CA ASP A 237 -17.33 14.87 -4.39
C ASP A 237 -16.71 14.31 -5.67
N LYS A 238 -15.82 15.09 -6.30
CA LYS A 238 -15.06 14.61 -7.45
C LYS A 238 -14.12 13.48 -7.09
N ILE A 239 -13.44 13.54 -5.94
CA ILE A 239 -12.62 12.43 -5.42
C ILE A 239 -13.49 11.17 -5.26
N THR A 240 -14.69 11.30 -4.69
CA THR A 240 -15.61 10.16 -4.53
C THR A 240 -16.00 9.54 -5.87
N THR A 241 -16.25 10.38 -6.90
CA THR A 241 -16.51 9.90 -8.27
C THR A 241 -15.31 9.15 -8.86
N LEU A 242 -14.09 9.63 -8.58
CA LEU A 242 -12.85 9.03 -9.08
C LEU A 242 -12.55 7.65 -8.48
N LEU A 243 -13.12 7.29 -7.33
CA LEU A 243 -12.96 5.95 -6.74
C LEU A 243 -13.38 4.82 -7.68
N ASN A 244 -14.32 5.08 -8.60
CA ASN A 244 -14.79 4.11 -9.59
C ASN A 244 -13.91 4.02 -10.85
N GLN A 245 -12.81 4.79 -10.92
CA GLN A 245 -11.94 4.77 -12.09
C GLN A 245 -10.77 3.83 -11.88
N SER A 246 -10.47 3.02 -12.89
CA SER A 246 -9.37 2.05 -12.88
C SER A 246 -8.30 2.37 -13.94
N THR A 247 -8.40 3.51 -14.61
CA THR A 247 -7.43 3.94 -15.63
C THR A 247 -7.17 5.45 -15.56
N GLN A 248 -5.96 5.87 -15.97
CA GLN A 248 -5.61 7.29 -16.05
C GLN A 248 -6.54 8.04 -17.01
N LYS A 249 -6.89 7.43 -18.14
CA LYS A 249 -7.83 8.00 -19.09
C LYS A 249 -9.20 8.29 -18.45
N GLY A 250 -9.69 7.34 -17.64
CA GLY A 250 -10.95 7.50 -16.89
C GLY A 250 -10.88 8.67 -15.91
N ILE A 251 -9.81 8.77 -15.13
CA ILE A 251 -9.59 9.89 -14.19
C ILE A 251 -9.59 11.23 -14.92
N LEU A 252 -8.79 11.36 -15.98
CA LEU A 252 -8.67 12.60 -16.73
C LEU A 252 -9.99 12.99 -17.44
N SER A 253 -10.74 12.01 -17.95
CA SER A 253 -12.07 12.21 -18.52
C SER A 253 -13.07 12.77 -17.49
N VAL A 254 -13.11 12.20 -16.28
CA VAL A 254 -13.97 12.69 -15.17
C VAL A 254 -13.59 14.12 -14.77
N LEU A 255 -12.30 14.46 -14.81
CA LEU A 255 -11.80 15.81 -14.51
C LEU A 255 -11.95 16.78 -15.68
N ASN A 256 -12.30 16.29 -16.87
CA ASN A 256 -12.40 17.05 -18.13
C ASN A 256 -11.13 17.85 -18.42
N VAL A 257 -9.97 17.17 -18.43
CA VAL A 257 -8.66 17.82 -18.61
C VAL A 257 -7.69 16.87 -19.29
N THR A 258 -6.75 17.41 -20.07
CA THR A 258 -5.61 16.63 -20.58
C THR A 258 -4.54 16.45 -19.50
N GLU A 259 -3.74 15.39 -19.58
CA GLU A 259 -2.63 15.15 -18.65
C GLU A 259 -1.66 16.35 -18.59
N LYS A 260 -1.30 16.90 -19.74
CA LYS A 260 -0.40 18.04 -19.85
C LYS A 260 -0.95 19.28 -19.13
N GLU A 261 -2.24 19.58 -19.31
CA GLU A 261 -2.91 20.69 -18.62
C GLU A 261 -3.03 20.43 -17.13
N PHE A 262 -3.38 19.22 -16.74
CA PHE A 262 -3.49 18.82 -15.33
C PHE A 262 -2.16 19.01 -14.59
N LEU A 263 -1.06 18.47 -15.11
CA LEU A 263 0.27 18.61 -14.51
C LEU A 263 0.76 20.07 -14.50
N LYS A 264 0.52 20.84 -15.56
CA LYS A 264 0.84 22.27 -15.59
C LYS A 264 0.08 23.03 -14.50
N ASN A 265 -1.22 22.79 -14.39
CA ASN A 265 -2.08 23.47 -13.43
C ASN A 265 -1.75 23.05 -11.99
N TRP A 266 -1.52 21.75 -11.75
CA TRP A 266 -1.05 21.24 -10.47
C TRP A 266 0.25 21.88 -10.03
N LYS A 267 1.27 21.89 -10.89
CA LYS A 267 2.55 22.52 -10.60
C LYS A 267 2.38 24.00 -10.20
N ASN A 268 1.62 24.75 -10.97
CA ASN A 268 1.38 26.17 -10.70
C ASN A 268 0.63 26.37 -9.38
N TRP A 269 -0.31 25.48 -9.07
CA TRP A 269 -1.05 25.51 -7.81
C TRP A 269 -0.12 25.19 -6.62
N VAL A 270 0.72 24.16 -6.72
CA VAL A 270 1.68 23.80 -5.65
C VAL A 270 2.65 24.93 -5.35
N LEU A 271 3.20 25.60 -6.40
CA LEU A 271 4.15 26.68 -6.23
C LEU A 271 3.55 27.95 -5.56
N LYS A 272 2.23 28.08 -5.54
CA LYS A 272 1.50 29.15 -4.84
C LYS A 272 1.17 28.80 -3.38
N GLN A 273 1.34 27.56 -2.96
CA GLN A 273 1.20 27.18 -1.54
C GLN A 273 2.35 27.79 -0.74
N LYS A 274 2.02 28.48 0.36
CA LYS A 274 2.99 29.09 1.28
C LYS A 274 3.44 28.09 2.33
#